data_c7dd7a0bc3305c86393d687d401a0ea8
#
_entry.id   c7dd7a0bc3305c86393d687d401a0ea8
#
_cell.length_a   1.000
_cell.length_b   1.000
_cell.length_c   1.000
_cell.angle_alpha   90.00
_cell.angle_beta   90.00
_cell.angle_gamma   90.00
#
_symmetry.space_group_name_H-M   'P 1'
#
loop_
_entity.id
_entity.type
_entity.pdbx_description
1 polymer ?
#
loop_
_entity_poly.entity_id
_entity_poly.type
_entity_poly.pdbx_seq_one_letter_code
_entity_poly.pdbx_strand_id
1 'polypeptide(L)'
;MKTSALLLLAAALATAACDSKTATTGEAATASKTAEATTSPSATDPGTAGTSGTAATARDEANAAPAPDPSSIPAAQTDNAAAILARPQVPILCYHQIRDWTARDSKNAKDYIIPIAAFKAQMKMLADSGYHTVLPDQLFAYLTTGAKLPSKPVMLTFDDTDLDQFTVARPELEKYGYKAVYFVMTVSLGRPHYMSKAQVKQLSDEGNSIGSHTWDHHNVKKYQGQDWVTQIDKPTKTLEDITGKKIKYFAYPFGLWNAQAFPELKKRGFVAAFSLAEKRDQGDPLFTIRRIIASGYWSAKTLRNNMVQSF
;
A
#
# COMPACT_ATOMS: atom_id res chain seq x y z
N MET A 1 51.87 -19.10 -23.67
CA MET A 1 52.02 -20.35 -22.89
C MET A 1 51.90 -19.98 -21.43
N LYS A 2 50.78 -20.22 -20.80
CA LYS A 2 50.59 -20.40 -19.35
C LYS A 2 49.16 -20.95 -19.14
N THR A 3 49.13 -22.14 -18.66
CA THR A 3 48.02 -23.10 -18.55
C THR A 3 47.06 -22.78 -17.43
N SER A 4 45.79 -22.96 -17.72
CA SER A 4 44.66 -22.92 -16.79
C SER A 4 44.68 -24.06 -15.79
N ALA A 5 44.26 -23.81 -14.57
CA ALA A 5 43.84 -24.85 -13.62
C ALA A 5 42.38 -24.66 -13.26
N LEU A 6 41.57 -25.65 -13.62
CA LEU A 6 40.17 -25.82 -13.29
C LEU A 6 40.09 -26.46 -11.90
N LEU A 7 39.42 -25.85 -10.93
CA LEU A 7 39.05 -26.52 -9.67
C LEU A 7 37.56 -26.81 -9.69
N LEU A 8 37.24 -28.10 -9.78
CA LEU A 8 35.92 -28.67 -9.49
C LEU A 8 35.76 -28.82 -7.97
N LEU A 9 34.68 -28.26 -7.41
CA LEU A 9 34.28 -28.56 -6.03
C LEU A 9 32.97 -29.36 -6.08
N ALA A 10 33.04 -30.61 -5.62
CA ALA A 10 31.91 -31.52 -5.52
C ALA A 10 31.09 -31.22 -4.25
N ALA A 11 29.78 -31.13 -4.41
CA ALA A 11 28.83 -31.04 -3.30
C ALA A 11 28.38 -32.44 -2.88
N ALA A 12 28.53 -32.79 -1.60
CA ALA A 12 28.02 -34.01 -1.01
C ALA A 12 26.59 -33.79 -0.50
N LEU A 13 25.66 -34.65 -0.96
CA LEU A 13 24.32 -34.79 -0.39
C LEU A 13 24.39 -35.62 0.89
N ALA A 14 23.82 -35.13 1.97
CA ALA A 14 23.50 -35.90 3.16
C ALA A 14 21.97 -36.06 3.24
N THR A 15 21.50 -37.31 3.10
CA THR A 15 20.14 -37.74 3.37
C THR A 15 20.02 -38.15 4.83
N ALA A 16 19.05 -37.57 5.56
CA ALA A 16 18.65 -38.07 6.86
C ALA A 16 17.19 -38.54 6.78
N ALA A 17 16.98 -39.81 7.12
CA ALA A 17 15.70 -40.47 7.16
C ALA A 17 14.95 -40.14 8.46
N CYS A 18 13.65 -40.02 8.35
CA CYS A 18 12.72 -39.87 9.47
C CYS A 18 12.27 -41.24 9.97
N ASP A 19 12.27 -41.41 11.27
CA ASP A 19 11.57 -42.52 11.95
C ASP A 19 10.27 -41.99 12.57
N SER A 20 9.20 -42.70 12.25
CA SER A 20 7.86 -42.49 12.76
C SER A 20 7.63 -43.31 14.03
N LYS A 21 7.06 -42.71 15.10
CA LYS A 21 6.43 -43.46 16.19
C LYS A 21 5.03 -42.95 16.46
N THR A 22 4.09 -43.83 16.24
CA THR A 22 2.68 -43.86 16.65
C THR A 22 2.52 -44.18 18.14
N ALA A 23 1.57 -43.52 18.82
CA ALA A 23 0.85 -44.05 20.01
C ALA A 23 -0.37 -43.17 20.22
N THR A 24 -1.53 -43.65 19.98
CA THR A 24 -2.57 -44.36 20.70
C THR A 24 -3.37 -43.49 21.69
N THR A 25 -4.62 -43.32 21.30
CA THR A 25 -5.94 -43.26 21.98
C THR A 25 -6.02 -43.09 23.51
N GLY A 26 -6.91 -42.20 23.90
CA GLY A 26 -7.55 -42.15 25.22
C GLY A 26 -8.86 -41.37 25.17
N GLU A 27 -9.93 -42.10 25.38
CA GLU A 27 -11.36 -41.77 25.24
C GLU A 27 -12.00 -41.31 26.57
N ALA A 28 -13.07 -40.50 26.41
CA ALA A 28 -14.23 -40.33 27.32
C ALA A 28 -14.07 -39.43 28.57
N ALA A 29 -14.92 -38.46 28.78
CA ALA A 29 -16.30 -38.65 29.23
C ALA A 29 -17.07 -37.30 29.33
N THR A 30 -18.29 -37.37 28.96
CA THR A 30 -19.43 -36.47 29.11
C THR A 30 -19.73 -36.00 30.54
N ALA A 31 -20.15 -34.74 30.70
CA ALA A 31 -21.19 -34.39 31.67
C ALA A 31 -21.91 -33.10 31.30
N SER A 32 -23.15 -33.27 30.94
CA SER A 32 -24.19 -32.24 30.81
C SER A 32 -24.64 -31.77 32.19
N LYS A 33 -24.91 -30.48 32.36
CA LYS A 33 -25.91 -30.00 33.35
C LYS A 33 -26.56 -28.70 32.91
N THR A 34 -27.82 -28.82 32.65
CA THR A 34 -28.87 -27.81 32.50
C THR A 34 -29.23 -27.18 33.84
N ALA A 35 -29.56 -25.90 33.85
CA ALA A 35 -30.52 -25.19 34.71
C ALA A 35 -30.28 -23.68 34.52
N GLU A 36 -31.15 -22.77 34.47
CA GLU A 36 -32.62 -22.61 34.47
C GLU A 36 -32.81 -21.09 34.41
N ALA A 37 -33.81 -20.64 33.73
CA ALA A 37 -34.17 -19.24 33.53
C ALA A 37 -34.76 -18.62 34.81
N THR A 38 -34.47 -17.35 35.05
CA THR A 38 -35.33 -16.48 35.86
C THR A 38 -35.48 -15.09 35.20
N THR A 39 -36.72 -14.69 35.22
CA THR A 39 -37.34 -13.54 34.57
C THR A 39 -37.04 -12.21 35.25
N SER A 40 -37.15 -11.17 34.45
CA SER A 40 -37.16 -9.68 34.65
C SER A 40 -37.82 -9.16 35.95
N PRO A 41 -37.65 -7.81 36.28
CA PRO A 41 -38.35 -6.82 35.47
C PRO A 41 -37.62 -5.47 35.21
N SER A 42 -38.11 -4.86 34.15
CA SER A 42 -38.11 -3.47 33.69
C SER A 42 -37.81 -2.36 34.70
N ALA A 43 -36.92 -1.46 34.30
CA ALA A 43 -36.96 -0.04 34.67
C ALA A 43 -36.53 0.81 33.48
N THR A 44 -37.43 1.59 32.98
CA THR A 44 -37.29 2.66 31.98
C THR A 44 -36.55 3.84 32.58
N ASP A 45 -35.53 4.32 31.89
CA ASP A 45 -35.08 5.72 32.02
C ASP A 45 -34.58 6.25 30.66
N PRO A 46 -35.02 7.44 30.18
CA PRO A 46 -34.68 7.96 28.86
C PRO A 46 -33.42 8.85 28.97
N GLY A 47 -32.31 8.37 28.51
CA GLY A 47 -31.04 9.08 28.53
C GLY A 47 -30.44 9.23 27.14
N THR A 48 -30.60 10.43 26.57
CA THR A 48 -29.75 11.13 25.60
C THR A 48 -29.00 10.27 24.57
N ALA A 49 -29.56 10.20 23.38
CA ALA A 49 -28.85 9.83 22.15
C ALA A 49 -27.75 10.85 21.86
N GLY A 50 -26.52 10.50 22.19
CA GLY A 50 -25.34 11.24 21.82
C GLY A 50 -25.08 11.09 20.32
N THR A 51 -25.10 12.20 19.61
CA THR A 51 -24.78 12.38 18.20
C THR A 51 -23.32 12.00 17.89
N SER A 52 -23.03 10.72 17.72
CA SER A 52 -21.72 10.27 17.22
C SER A 52 -21.73 9.91 15.71
N GLY A 53 -22.88 10.05 15.04
CA GLY A 53 -23.04 9.67 13.62
C GLY A 53 -22.62 10.73 12.60
N THR A 54 -22.63 12.02 12.97
CA THR A 54 -22.43 13.11 12.00
C THR A 54 -20.97 13.42 11.64
N ALA A 55 -20.01 13.09 12.53
CA ALA A 55 -18.59 13.34 12.25
C ALA A 55 -17.96 12.29 11.33
N ALA A 56 -18.44 11.05 11.38
CA ALA A 56 -17.96 9.99 10.47
C ALA A 56 -18.48 10.18 9.05
N THR A 57 -19.77 10.49 8.89
CA THR A 57 -20.38 10.74 7.57
C THR A 57 -19.78 11.95 6.84
N ALA A 58 -19.46 13.04 7.54
CA ALA A 58 -18.81 14.21 6.95
C ALA A 58 -17.35 13.93 6.52
N ARG A 59 -16.65 13.03 7.21
CA ARG A 59 -15.30 12.59 6.82
C ARG A 59 -15.33 11.67 5.61
N ASP A 60 -16.29 10.77 5.55
CA ASP A 60 -16.46 9.86 4.41
C ASP A 60 -16.75 10.61 3.12
N GLU A 61 -17.58 11.63 3.16
CA GLU A 61 -17.86 12.49 2.01
C GLU A 61 -16.62 13.29 1.56
N ALA A 62 -15.83 13.84 2.49
CA ALA A 62 -14.62 14.59 2.17
C ALA A 62 -13.49 13.72 1.57
N ASN A 63 -13.39 12.47 1.99
CA ASN A 63 -12.40 11.51 1.45
C ASN A 63 -12.88 10.81 0.17
N ALA A 64 -14.18 10.75 -0.06
CA ALA A 64 -14.81 9.98 -1.14
C ALA A 64 -15.21 10.80 -2.36
N ALA A 65 -14.94 12.11 -2.41
CA ALA A 65 -15.28 12.92 -3.58
C ALA A 65 -14.62 12.33 -4.84
N PRO A 66 -15.42 11.85 -5.83
CA PRO A 66 -14.87 11.21 -7.01
C PRO A 66 -14.09 12.25 -7.83
N ALA A 67 -12.82 11.97 -8.07
CA ALA A 67 -12.04 12.73 -9.03
C ALA A 67 -12.41 12.29 -10.46
N PRO A 68 -12.29 13.19 -11.44
CA PRO A 68 -12.42 12.80 -12.84
C PRO A 68 -11.38 11.74 -13.19
N ASP A 69 -11.74 10.79 -14.05
CA ASP A 69 -10.75 9.85 -14.59
C ASP A 69 -9.65 10.66 -15.31
N PRO A 70 -8.38 10.41 -15.05
CA PRO A 70 -7.28 11.10 -15.73
C PRO A 70 -7.38 11.11 -17.25
N SER A 71 -7.91 10.03 -17.85
CA SER A 71 -8.13 9.96 -19.30
C SER A 71 -9.24 10.88 -19.82
N SER A 72 -10.13 11.37 -18.94
CA SER A 72 -11.18 12.32 -19.30
C SER A 72 -10.72 13.78 -19.24
N ILE A 73 -9.54 14.06 -18.71
CA ILE A 73 -8.96 15.40 -18.65
C ILE A 73 -8.33 15.72 -20.01
N PRO A 74 -8.85 16.71 -20.77
CA PRO A 74 -8.28 17.07 -22.05
C PRO A 74 -6.84 17.55 -21.92
N ALA A 75 -5.97 17.14 -22.84
CA ALA A 75 -4.57 17.56 -22.85
C ALA A 75 -4.39 19.09 -22.86
N ALA A 76 -5.31 19.82 -23.50
CA ALA A 76 -5.32 21.29 -23.51
C ALA A 76 -5.63 21.92 -22.14
N GLN A 77 -6.17 21.15 -21.19
CA GLN A 77 -6.44 21.59 -19.83
C GLN A 77 -5.36 21.12 -18.84
N THR A 78 -4.38 20.34 -19.32
CA THR A 78 -3.30 19.85 -18.48
C THR A 78 -2.16 20.87 -18.45
N ASP A 79 -1.79 21.26 -17.24
CA ASP A 79 -0.67 22.18 -17.01
C ASP A 79 0.66 21.59 -17.46
N ASN A 80 1.60 22.45 -17.80
CA ASN A 80 2.96 22.06 -18.14
C ASN A 80 3.76 21.63 -16.88
N ALA A 81 4.93 21.04 -17.11
CA ALA A 81 5.79 20.52 -16.05
C ALA A 81 6.16 21.59 -14.99
N ALA A 82 6.41 22.83 -15.42
CA ALA A 82 6.78 23.92 -14.51
C ALA A 82 5.61 24.29 -13.56
N ALA A 83 4.40 24.37 -14.07
CA ALA A 83 3.20 24.63 -13.26
C ALA A 83 2.91 23.46 -12.29
N ILE A 84 3.07 22.21 -12.77
CA ILE A 84 2.93 21.01 -11.93
C ILE A 84 3.96 21.00 -10.79
N LEU A 85 5.20 21.40 -11.05
CA LEU A 85 6.26 21.47 -10.04
C LEU A 85 6.08 22.60 -9.06
N ALA A 86 5.46 23.71 -9.49
CA ALA A 86 5.21 24.88 -8.64
C ALA A 86 4.08 24.64 -7.63
N ARG A 87 3.21 23.63 -7.84
CA ARG A 87 2.12 23.33 -6.88
C ARG A 87 2.67 22.79 -5.57
N PRO A 88 2.09 23.21 -4.43
CA PRO A 88 2.39 22.63 -3.13
C PRO A 88 2.32 21.09 -3.17
N GLN A 89 3.31 20.42 -2.61
CA GLN A 89 3.32 18.97 -2.59
C GLN A 89 2.35 18.45 -1.53
N VAL A 90 1.65 17.37 -1.85
CA VAL A 90 0.82 16.62 -0.91
C VAL A 90 1.73 15.62 -0.19
N PRO A 91 1.69 15.50 1.14
CA PRO A 91 2.40 14.44 1.85
C PRO A 91 1.93 13.06 1.38
N ILE A 92 2.86 12.22 0.93
CA ILE A 92 2.60 10.85 0.50
C ILE A 92 3.46 9.90 1.31
N LEU A 93 2.80 9.04 2.08
CA LEU A 93 3.43 8.09 2.99
C LEU A 93 3.51 6.72 2.33
N CYS A 94 4.69 6.11 2.38
CA CYS A 94 4.96 4.77 1.85
C CYS A 94 5.16 3.80 3.02
N TYR A 95 4.22 2.88 3.19
CA TYR A 95 4.26 1.77 4.12
C TYR A 95 4.57 0.47 3.39
N HIS A 96 5.14 -0.51 4.11
CA HIS A 96 5.37 -1.86 3.61
C HIS A 96 4.75 -2.87 4.59
N GLN A 97 5.54 -3.49 5.48
CA GLN A 97 5.05 -4.45 6.45
C GLN A 97 4.51 -3.78 7.73
N ILE A 98 3.39 -4.29 8.23
CA ILE A 98 2.74 -3.78 9.45
C ILE A 98 2.65 -4.92 10.47
N ARG A 99 3.74 -5.22 11.11
CA ARG A 99 3.87 -6.27 12.11
C ARG A 99 4.88 -5.91 13.18
N ASP A 100 4.79 -6.56 14.31
CA ASP A 100 5.80 -6.36 15.35
C ASP A 100 7.15 -6.95 14.95
N TRP A 101 8.20 -6.33 15.45
CA TRP A 101 9.58 -6.73 15.18
C TRP A 101 9.90 -8.07 15.84
N THR A 102 10.72 -8.85 15.16
CA THR A 102 11.32 -10.08 15.68
C THR A 102 12.82 -9.90 15.88
N ALA A 103 13.46 -10.84 16.59
CA ALA A 103 14.91 -10.84 16.75
C ALA A 103 15.69 -11.06 15.43
N ARG A 104 15.00 -11.52 14.37
CA ARG A 104 15.58 -11.75 13.03
C ARG A 104 15.59 -10.50 12.16
N ASP A 105 14.82 -9.46 12.52
CA ASP A 105 14.73 -8.25 11.71
C ASP A 105 15.97 -7.39 11.89
N SER A 106 16.70 -7.15 10.80
CA SER A 106 17.85 -6.27 10.78
C SER A 106 17.45 -4.81 11.05
N LYS A 107 18.42 -3.95 11.37
CA LYS A 107 18.16 -2.51 11.50
C LYS A 107 17.54 -1.91 10.25
N ASN A 108 18.05 -2.25 9.08
CA ASN A 108 17.53 -1.74 7.82
C ASN A 108 16.12 -2.28 7.51
N ALA A 109 15.85 -3.55 7.83
CA ALA A 109 14.50 -4.11 7.65
C ALA A 109 13.45 -3.38 8.51
N LYS A 110 13.83 -2.93 9.71
CA LYS A 110 12.95 -2.18 10.62
C LYS A 110 12.50 -0.81 10.11
N ASP A 111 13.19 -0.24 9.12
CA ASP A 111 12.68 0.95 8.42
C ASP A 111 11.43 0.64 7.58
N TYR A 112 11.31 -0.58 7.10
CA TYR A 112 10.18 -1.06 6.26
C TYR A 112 9.14 -1.86 7.04
N ILE A 113 9.38 -2.14 8.33
CA ILE A 113 8.49 -2.92 9.20
C ILE A 113 8.01 -2.02 10.33
N ILE A 114 6.79 -1.54 10.25
CA ILE A 114 6.20 -0.72 11.31
C ILE A 114 5.48 -1.60 12.34
N PRO A 115 5.78 -1.47 13.66
CA PRO A 115 5.02 -2.16 14.69
C PRO A 115 3.53 -1.79 14.65
N ILE A 116 2.65 -2.78 14.87
CA ILE A 116 1.19 -2.59 14.75
C ILE A 116 0.69 -1.42 15.61
N ALA A 117 1.18 -1.30 16.84
CA ALA A 117 0.80 -0.21 17.73
C ALA A 117 1.24 1.16 17.21
N ALA A 118 2.44 1.24 16.58
CA ALA A 118 2.96 2.48 16.00
C ALA A 118 2.12 2.89 14.77
N PHE A 119 1.78 1.94 13.89
CA PHE A 119 0.90 2.19 12.75
C PHE A 119 -0.45 2.76 13.19
N LYS A 120 -1.12 2.10 14.15
CA LYS A 120 -2.40 2.57 14.70
C LYS A 120 -2.29 3.96 15.32
N ALA A 121 -1.23 4.24 16.05
CA ALA A 121 -0.99 5.57 16.63
C ALA A 121 -0.76 6.64 15.55
N GLN A 122 -0.11 6.28 14.42
CA GLN A 122 0.06 7.19 13.28
C GLN A 122 -1.27 7.49 12.59
N MET A 123 -2.13 6.47 12.34
CA MET A 123 -3.46 6.69 11.76
C MET A 123 -4.34 7.55 12.66
N LYS A 124 -4.33 7.26 13.97
CA LYS A 124 -5.05 8.10 14.94
C LYS A 124 -4.55 9.55 14.93
N MET A 125 -3.25 9.78 14.89
CA MET A 125 -2.65 11.14 14.83
C MET A 125 -3.11 11.88 13.56
N LEU A 126 -3.13 11.21 12.40
CA LEU A 126 -3.62 11.82 11.16
C LEU A 126 -5.09 12.24 11.32
N ALA A 127 -5.94 11.37 11.86
CA ALA A 127 -7.36 11.63 12.07
C ALA A 127 -7.59 12.78 13.07
N ASP A 128 -6.93 12.74 14.22
CA ASP A 128 -7.04 13.78 15.27
C ASP A 128 -6.52 15.14 14.78
N SER A 129 -5.55 15.14 13.86
CA SER A 129 -4.99 16.34 13.25
C SER A 129 -5.84 16.87 12.08
N GLY A 130 -6.92 16.18 11.70
CA GLY A 130 -7.82 16.58 10.63
C GLY A 130 -7.24 16.38 9.23
N TYR A 131 -6.35 15.37 9.03
CA TYR A 131 -5.90 14.98 7.70
C TYR A 131 -6.98 14.20 6.98
N HIS A 132 -7.10 14.43 5.67
CA HIS A 132 -8.02 13.73 4.77
C HIS A 132 -7.22 12.95 3.73
N THR A 133 -7.54 11.68 3.54
CA THR A 133 -6.85 10.89 2.52
C THR A 133 -7.31 11.26 1.13
N VAL A 134 -6.37 11.31 0.19
CA VAL A 134 -6.62 11.51 -1.23
C VAL A 134 -6.10 10.32 -2.04
N LEU A 135 -6.80 10.01 -3.12
CA LEU A 135 -6.42 8.96 -4.06
C LEU A 135 -5.67 9.54 -5.27
N PRO A 136 -4.98 8.69 -6.05
CA PRO A 136 -4.16 9.16 -7.16
C PRO A 136 -4.92 9.95 -8.22
N ASP A 137 -6.18 9.64 -8.51
CA ASP A 137 -6.99 10.39 -9.48
C ASP A 137 -7.21 11.84 -8.98
N GLN A 138 -7.45 12.05 -7.68
CA GLN A 138 -7.57 13.38 -7.07
C GLN A 138 -6.24 14.13 -7.12
N LEU A 139 -5.14 13.45 -6.77
CA LEU A 139 -3.80 14.04 -6.85
C LEU A 139 -3.43 14.41 -8.28
N PHE A 140 -3.74 13.54 -9.25
CA PHE A 140 -3.50 13.81 -10.67
C PHE A 140 -4.26 15.05 -11.14
N ALA A 141 -5.57 15.11 -10.88
CA ALA A 141 -6.39 16.28 -11.21
C ALA A 141 -5.84 17.56 -10.55
N TYR A 142 -5.46 17.50 -9.27
CA TYR A 142 -4.83 18.62 -8.58
C TYR A 142 -3.54 19.05 -9.27
N LEU A 143 -2.64 18.11 -9.56
CA LEU A 143 -1.34 18.42 -10.15
C LEU A 143 -1.44 18.91 -11.60
N THR A 144 -2.46 18.48 -12.36
CA THR A 144 -2.56 18.80 -13.79
C THR A 144 -3.49 19.96 -14.11
N THR A 145 -4.51 20.23 -13.28
CA THR A 145 -5.51 21.25 -13.56
C THR A 145 -5.71 22.27 -12.43
N GLY A 146 -5.06 22.06 -11.28
CA GLY A 146 -5.30 22.86 -10.07
C GLY A 146 -6.63 22.54 -9.37
N ALA A 147 -7.23 21.38 -9.64
CA ALA A 147 -8.43 20.93 -8.94
C ALA A 147 -8.24 20.97 -7.42
N LYS A 148 -9.29 21.36 -6.70
CA LYS A 148 -9.22 21.48 -5.24
C LYS A 148 -9.11 20.12 -4.58
N LEU A 149 -8.24 20.02 -3.58
CA LEU A 149 -8.17 18.90 -2.64
C LEU A 149 -8.87 19.26 -1.33
N PRO A 150 -9.25 18.25 -0.53
CA PRO A 150 -9.73 18.52 0.84
C PRO A 150 -8.66 19.24 1.65
N SER A 151 -9.04 19.80 2.80
CA SER A 151 -8.09 20.41 3.73
C SER A 151 -7.11 19.36 4.26
N LYS A 152 -5.86 19.75 4.49
CA LYS A 152 -4.79 18.87 4.97
C LYS A 152 -4.76 17.50 4.24
N PRO A 153 -4.58 17.49 2.91
CA PRO A 153 -4.57 16.27 2.16
C PRO A 153 -3.35 15.41 2.52
N VAL A 154 -3.52 14.08 2.55
CA VAL A 154 -2.44 13.10 2.70
C VAL A 154 -2.76 11.89 1.82
N MET A 155 -1.75 11.29 1.19
CA MET A 155 -1.92 10.02 0.49
C MET A 155 -1.22 8.91 1.26
N LEU A 156 -1.93 7.81 1.50
CA LEU A 156 -1.39 6.61 2.10
C LEU A 156 -1.12 5.60 1.00
N THR A 157 0.09 5.07 0.93
CA THR A 157 0.48 4.05 -0.05
C THR A 157 1.10 2.84 0.65
N PHE A 158 0.83 1.66 0.11
CA PHE A 158 1.35 0.38 0.60
C PHE A 158 2.02 -0.35 -0.56
N ASP A 159 3.30 -0.71 -0.40
CA ASP A 159 4.08 -1.44 -1.41
C ASP A 159 4.22 -2.92 -1.02
N ASP A 160 4.66 -3.78 -1.96
CA ASP A 160 5.08 -5.18 -1.79
C ASP A 160 3.98 -6.24 -1.56
N THR A 161 2.73 -5.87 -1.34
CA THR A 161 1.60 -6.84 -1.28
C THR A 161 1.53 -7.67 0.02
N ASP A 162 2.18 -7.26 1.11
CA ASP A 162 2.17 -8.00 2.37
C ASP A 162 0.74 -8.22 2.92
N LEU A 163 0.49 -9.39 3.52
CA LEU A 163 -0.83 -9.77 4.03
C LEU A 163 -1.33 -8.86 5.14
N ASP A 164 -0.42 -8.29 5.94
CA ASP A 164 -0.76 -7.38 7.03
C ASP A 164 -1.35 -6.05 6.56
N GLN A 165 -1.12 -5.67 5.32
CA GLN A 165 -1.79 -4.53 4.68
C GLN A 165 -3.31 -4.76 4.58
N PHE A 166 -3.74 -6.01 4.38
CA PHE A 166 -5.15 -6.38 4.38
C PHE A 166 -5.68 -6.67 5.79
N THR A 167 -4.93 -7.41 6.61
CA THR A 167 -5.41 -7.88 7.90
C THR A 167 -5.28 -6.87 9.03
N VAL A 168 -4.36 -5.91 8.91
CA VAL A 168 -4.09 -4.87 9.92
C VAL A 168 -4.42 -3.47 9.39
N ALA A 169 -3.84 -3.07 8.23
CA ALA A 169 -4.05 -1.71 7.75
C ALA A 169 -5.49 -1.45 7.33
N ARG A 170 -6.08 -2.32 6.49
CA ARG A 170 -7.45 -2.16 6.00
C ARG A 170 -8.46 -1.86 7.12
N PRO A 171 -8.62 -2.68 8.17
CA PRO A 171 -9.58 -2.41 9.23
C PRO A 171 -9.22 -1.18 10.08
N GLU A 172 -7.95 -0.82 10.18
CA GLU A 172 -7.56 0.40 10.88
C GLU A 172 -7.92 1.66 10.10
N LEU A 173 -7.70 1.67 8.78
CA LEU A 173 -8.06 2.78 7.89
C LEU A 173 -9.58 2.98 7.84
N GLU A 174 -10.34 1.90 7.82
CA GLU A 174 -11.81 1.91 7.80
C GLU A 174 -12.40 2.69 8.98
N LYS A 175 -11.81 2.62 10.17
CA LYS A 175 -12.25 3.37 11.38
C LYS A 175 -12.29 4.88 11.18
N TYR A 176 -11.47 5.38 10.27
CA TYR A 176 -11.34 6.82 10.01
C TYR A 176 -11.91 7.23 8.64
N GLY A 177 -12.55 6.30 7.92
CA GLY A 177 -13.01 6.52 6.56
C GLY A 177 -11.86 6.74 5.56
N TYR A 178 -10.64 6.28 5.88
CA TYR A 178 -9.48 6.47 5.05
C TYR A 178 -9.43 5.46 3.91
N LYS A 179 -9.02 5.95 2.73
CA LYS A 179 -8.69 5.13 1.55
C LYS A 179 -7.21 5.26 1.25
N ALA A 180 -6.67 4.24 0.57
CA ALA A 180 -5.24 4.15 0.28
C ALA A 180 -4.97 3.65 -1.14
N VAL A 181 -3.69 3.66 -1.50
CA VAL A 181 -3.18 3.05 -2.73
C VAL A 181 -2.37 1.82 -2.37
N TYR A 182 -2.64 0.70 -3.02
CA TYR A 182 -1.87 -0.53 -2.88
C TYR A 182 -1.10 -0.78 -4.17
N PHE A 183 0.22 -0.66 -4.13
CA PHE A 183 1.12 -0.98 -5.24
C PHE A 183 1.50 -2.46 -5.15
N VAL A 184 0.90 -3.25 -6.04
CA VAL A 184 0.91 -4.70 -5.96
C VAL A 184 2.01 -5.30 -6.80
N MET A 185 2.86 -6.10 -6.17
CA MET A 185 3.84 -6.98 -6.78
C MET A 185 3.17 -8.34 -7.07
N THR A 186 2.97 -8.68 -8.35
CA THR A 186 2.06 -9.78 -8.70
C THR A 186 2.62 -11.19 -8.51
N VAL A 187 3.94 -11.37 -8.44
CA VAL A 187 4.57 -12.67 -8.18
C VAL A 187 4.25 -13.21 -6.79
N SER A 188 3.94 -12.33 -5.85
CA SER A 188 3.67 -12.68 -4.45
C SER A 188 2.23 -13.09 -4.20
N LEU A 189 1.29 -12.75 -5.10
CA LEU A 189 -0.14 -12.98 -4.91
C LEU A 189 -0.47 -14.45 -4.59
N GLY A 190 -1.12 -14.64 -3.44
CA GLY A 190 -1.53 -15.96 -2.94
C GLY A 190 -0.42 -16.79 -2.30
N ARG A 191 0.80 -16.28 -2.19
CA ARG A 191 1.88 -16.93 -1.43
C ARG A 191 1.71 -16.70 0.08
N PRO A 192 2.29 -17.54 0.94
CA PRO A 192 2.29 -17.31 2.38
C PRO A 192 2.80 -15.90 2.71
N HIS A 193 2.13 -15.22 3.65
CA HIS A 193 2.40 -13.85 4.10
C HIS A 193 2.09 -12.74 3.09
N TYR A 194 1.50 -13.06 1.94
CA TYR A 194 1.07 -12.07 0.95
C TYR A 194 -0.43 -12.12 0.70
N MET A 195 -0.98 -11.03 0.21
CA MET A 195 -2.40 -10.94 -0.15
C MET A 195 -2.75 -11.90 -1.29
N SER A 196 -3.96 -12.44 -1.23
CA SER A 196 -4.56 -13.19 -2.34
C SER A 196 -5.16 -12.24 -3.40
N LYS A 197 -5.44 -12.76 -4.60
CA LYS A 197 -6.17 -12.04 -5.64
C LYS A 197 -7.54 -11.55 -5.16
N ALA A 198 -8.25 -12.36 -4.36
CA ALA A 198 -9.55 -12.00 -3.81
C ALA A 198 -9.46 -10.81 -2.84
N GLN A 199 -8.41 -10.74 -2.02
CA GLN A 199 -8.17 -9.62 -1.11
C GLN A 199 -7.82 -8.34 -1.86
N VAL A 200 -7.00 -8.40 -2.92
CA VAL A 200 -6.72 -7.25 -3.79
C VAL A 200 -8.00 -6.76 -4.47
N LYS A 201 -8.85 -7.69 -4.97
CA LYS A 201 -10.15 -7.33 -5.52
C LYS A 201 -11.03 -6.64 -4.50
N GLN A 202 -11.11 -7.17 -3.29
CA GLN A 202 -11.90 -6.58 -2.20
C GLN A 202 -11.44 -5.17 -1.88
N LEU A 203 -10.12 -4.91 -1.75
CA LEU A 203 -9.59 -3.56 -1.54
C LEU A 203 -10.03 -2.60 -2.65
N SER A 204 -9.99 -3.05 -3.91
CA SER A 204 -10.46 -2.27 -5.05
C SER A 204 -11.96 -1.98 -5.01
N ASP A 205 -12.77 -2.97 -4.65
CA ASP A 205 -14.23 -2.85 -4.55
C ASP A 205 -14.65 -1.91 -3.40
N GLU A 206 -13.85 -1.86 -2.34
CA GLU A 206 -14.02 -0.95 -1.21
C GLU A 206 -13.57 0.49 -1.50
N GLY A 207 -13.16 0.80 -2.72
CA GLY A 207 -12.81 2.15 -3.16
C GLY A 207 -11.35 2.54 -2.95
N ASN A 208 -10.47 1.59 -2.61
CA ASN A 208 -9.03 1.85 -2.64
C ASN A 208 -8.50 1.81 -4.08
N SER A 209 -7.37 2.46 -4.33
CA SER A 209 -6.68 2.41 -5.61
C SER A 209 -5.70 1.24 -5.65
N ILE A 210 -5.68 0.51 -6.76
CA ILE A 210 -4.68 -0.53 -7.01
C ILE A 210 -3.73 -0.02 -8.09
N GLY A 211 -2.43 -0.04 -7.80
CA GLY A 211 -1.36 0.30 -8.71
C GLY A 211 -0.41 -0.88 -8.96
N SER A 212 0.43 -0.76 -9.96
CA SER A 212 1.43 -1.79 -10.28
C SER A 212 2.75 -1.52 -9.54
N HIS A 213 3.34 -2.59 -8.99
CA HIS A 213 4.68 -2.59 -8.41
C HIS A 213 5.58 -3.65 -9.06
N THR A 214 5.42 -3.84 -10.36
CA THR A 214 6.12 -4.83 -11.18
C THR A 214 5.66 -6.29 -10.93
N TRP A 215 6.31 -7.23 -11.61
CA TRP A 215 6.09 -8.66 -11.37
C TRP A 215 6.79 -9.11 -10.07
N ASP A 216 8.11 -8.87 -9.93
CA ASP A 216 8.94 -9.44 -8.87
C ASP A 216 9.92 -8.44 -8.23
N HIS A 217 9.58 -7.15 -8.25
CA HIS A 217 10.35 -6.08 -7.62
C HIS A 217 11.71 -5.79 -8.27
N HIS A 218 11.91 -6.10 -9.58
CA HIS A 218 13.14 -5.79 -10.27
C HIS A 218 13.33 -4.29 -10.51
N ASN A 219 14.57 -3.83 -10.41
CA ASN A 219 14.94 -2.43 -10.60
C ASN A 219 14.72 -1.96 -12.05
N VAL A 220 13.80 -1.03 -12.24
CA VAL A 220 13.38 -0.47 -13.54
C VAL A 220 14.52 0.13 -14.35
N LYS A 221 15.56 0.66 -13.69
CA LYS A 221 16.76 1.20 -14.37
C LYS A 221 17.51 0.16 -15.20
N LYS A 222 17.24 -1.12 -15.00
CA LYS A 222 17.91 -2.24 -15.68
C LYS A 222 17.07 -2.84 -16.81
N TYR A 223 15.82 -2.38 -17.01
CA TYR A 223 14.91 -3.00 -17.98
C TYR A 223 15.35 -2.78 -19.42
N GLN A 224 15.30 -3.86 -20.18
CA GLN A 224 15.58 -3.88 -21.61
C GLN A 224 14.61 -4.83 -22.32
N GLY A 225 14.22 -4.51 -23.56
CA GLY A 225 13.46 -5.40 -24.44
C GLY A 225 12.28 -6.08 -23.74
N GLN A 226 12.40 -7.40 -23.54
CA GLN A 226 11.34 -8.25 -22.98
C GLN A 226 11.06 -8.00 -21.49
N ASP A 227 11.95 -7.32 -20.75
CA ASP A 227 11.70 -7.01 -19.34
C ASP A 227 10.45 -6.16 -19.17
N TRP A 228 10.20 -5.23 -20.08
CA TRP A 228 8.98 -4.40 -20.06
C TRP A 228 7.72 -5.23 -20.13
N VAL A 229 7.71 -6.28 -20.95
CA VAL A 229 6.56 -7.21 -21.03
C VAL A 229 6.42 -8.02 -19.75
N THR A 230 7.51 -8.55 -19.25
CA THR A 230 7.50 -9.42 -18.07
C THR A 230 7.18 -8.65 -16.79
N GLN A 231 7.80 -7.49 -16.62
CA GLN A 231 7.75 -6.72 -15.39
C GLN A 231 6.59 -5.73 -15.33
N ILE A 232 6.06 -5.32 -16.48
CA ILE A 232 5.02 -4.29 -16.55
C ILE A 232 3.75 -4.82 -17.21
N ASP A 233 3.81 -5.31 -18.48
CA ASP A 233 2.58 -5.66 -19.22
C ASP A 233 1.82 -6.82 -18.54
N LYS A 234 2.51 -7.91 -18.20
CA LYS A 234 1.88 -9.09 -17.56
C LYS A 234 1.28 -8.77 -16.19
N PRO A 235 2.00 -8.12 -15.25
CA PRO A 235 1.41 -7.77 -13.97
C PRO A 235 0.27 -6.76 -14.10
N THR A 236 0.36 -5.77 -15.00
CA THR A 236 -0.73 -4.83 -15.26
C THR A 236 -1.99 -5.54 -15.71
N LYS A 237 -1.86 -6.42 -16.71
CA LYS A 237 -3.01 -7.25 -17.15
C LYS A 237 -3.57 -8.11 -16.02
N THR A 238 -2.71 -8.73 -15.22
CA THR A 238 -3.15 -9.54 -14.06
C THR A 238 -3.98 -8.69 -13.07
N LEU A 239 -3.55 -7.48 -12.78
CA LEU A 239 -4.27 -6.58 -11.87
C LEU A 239 -5.57 -6.06 -12.48
N GLU A 240 -5.58 -5.75 -13.78
CA GLU A 240 -6.81 -5.38 -14.50
C GLU A 240 -7.82 -6.54 -14.50
N ASP A 241 -7.38 -7.77 -14.71
CA ASP A 241 -8.24 -8.96 -14.66
C ASP A 241 -8.82 -9.20 -13.24
N ILE A 242 -8.06 -8.89 -12.19
CA ILE A 242 -8.51 -9.02 -10.80
C ILE A 242 -9.53 -7.92 -10.44
N THR A 243 -9.25 -6.68 -10.81
CA THR A 243 -10.00 -5.52 -10.34
C THR A 243 -11.16 -5.14 -11.27
N GLY A 244 -11.10 -5.53 -12.54
CA GLY A 244 -12.00 -5.05 -13.59
C GLY A 244 -11.79 -3.58 -13.95
N LYS A 245 -10.70 -2.96 -13.48
CA LYS A 245 -10.38 -1.54 -13.67
C LYS A 245 -9.03 -1.38 -14.35
N LYS A 246 -8.84 -0.27 -15.09
CA LYS A 246 -7.53 0.08 -15.65
C LYS A 246 -6.53 0.42 -14.57
N ILE A 247 -5.30 -0.09 -14.70
CA ILE A 247 -4.18 0.21 -13.81
C ILE A 247 -3.41 1.40 -14.39
N LYS A 248 -3.58 2.56 -13.76
CA LYS A 248 -3.07 3.86 -14.24
C LYS A 248 -1.84 4.34 -13.50
N TYR A 249 -1.50 3.73 -12.37
CA TYR A 249 -0.48 4.20 -11.43
C TYR A 249 0.57 3.14 -11.17
N PHE A 250 1.81 3.60 -11.07
CA PHE A 250 2.98 2.75 -10.91
C PHE A 250 3.85 3.23 -9.74
N ALA A 251 4.41 2.33 -8.94
CA ALA A 251 5.47 2.65 -8.00
C ALA A 251 6.77 1.95 -8.41
N TYR A 252 7.87 2.72 -8.44
CA TYR A 252 9.18 2.17 -8.79
C TYR A 252 9.73 1.33 -7.64
N PRO A 253 10.13 0.05 -7.87
CA PRO A 253 10.90 -0.72 -6.92
C PRO A 253 12.11 0.07 -6.40
N PHE A 254 12.29 0.10 -5.08
CA PHE A 254 13.35 0.86 -4.39
C PHE A 254 13.25 2.40 -4.61
N GLY A 255 12.19 2.91 -5.22
CA GLY A 255 12.10 4.29 -5.68
C GLY A 255 13.01 4.64 -6.86
N LEU A 256 13.69 3.65 -7.45
CA LEU A 256 14.72 3.86 -8.46
C LEU A 256 14.14 3.93 -9.88
N TRP A 257 14.38 5.04 -10.53
CA TRP A 257 13.90 5.33 -11.89
C TRP A 257 15.00 5.92 -12.78
N ASN A 258 14.77 5.95 -14.08
CA ASN A 258 15.50 6.74 -15.06
C ASN A 258 14.53 7.30 -16.11
N ALA A 259 14.96 8.33 -16.84
CA ALA A 259 14.12 8.98 -17.84
C ALA A 259 13.68 8.04 -18.99
N GLN A 260 14.41 6.95 -19.23
CA GLN A 260 14.05 5.95 -20.23
C GLN A 260 12.79 5.17 -19.87
N ALA A 261 12.43 5.11 -18.57
CA ALA A 261 11.20 4.47 -18.13
C ALA A 261 9.94 5.26 -18.48
N PHE A 262 10.02 6.59 -18.59
CA PHE A 262 8.84 7.42 -18.77
C PHE A 262 8.07 7.13 -20.07
N PRO A 263 8.69 7.13 -21.27
CA PRO A 263 7.98 6.79 -22.48
C PRO A 263 7.46 5.35 -22.47
N GLU A 264 8.16 4.41 -21.84
CA GLU A 264 7.73 3.03 -21.72
C GLU A 264 6.48 2.86 -20.85
N LEU A 265 6.39 3.61 -19.75
CA LEU A 265 5.20 3.62 -18.90
C LEU A 265 4.04 4.36 -19.58
N LYS A 266 4.29 5.53 -20.17
CA LYS A 266 3.26 6.32 -20.90
C LYS A 266 2.58 5.51 -22.00
N LYS A 267 3.34 4.83 -22.85
CA LYS A 267 2.77 4.01 -23.95
C LYS A 267 1.96 2.81 -23.46
N ARG A 268 2.13 2.41 -22.19
CA ARG A 268 1.36 1.34 -21.53
C ARG A 268 0.15 1.84 -20.77
N GLY A 269 -0.14 3.15 -20.86
CA GLY A 269 -1.33 3.76 -20.26
C GLY A 269 -1.16 4.21 -18.80
N PHE A 270 0.05 4.18 -18.25
CA PHE A 270 0.30 4.80 -16.96
C PHE A 270 0.27 6.33 -17.09
N VAL A 271 -0.42 6.99 -16.16
CA VAL A 271 -0.56 8.46 -16.15
C VAL A 271 0.34 9.12 -15.12
N ALA A 272 0.75 8.38 -14.10
CA ALA A 272 1.72 8.84 -13.12
C ALA A 272 2.49 7.69 -12.48
N ALA A 273 3.70 8.00 -11.97
CA ALA A 273 4.54 7.06 -11.27
C ALA A 273 5.16 7.69 -10.01
N PHE A 274 5.31 6.85 -8.98
CA PHE A 274 5.73 7.23 -7.65
C PHE A 274 7.14 6.74 -7.37
N SER A 275 8.01 7.67 -6.98
CA SER A 275 9.37 7.41 -6.48
C SER A 275 9.40 7.44 -4.94
N LEU A 276 10.58 7.53 -4.37
CA LEU A 276 10.80 7.86 -2.96
C LEU A 276 11.29 9.31 -2.79
N ALA A 277 12.15 9.58 -1.82
CA ALA A 277 12.53 10.94 -1.40
C ALA A 277 13.43 11.73 -2.37
N GLU A 278 13.68 11.22 -3.58
CA GLU A 278 14.47 11.91 -4.59
C GLU A 278 13.76 13.16 -5.14
N LYS A 279 14.53 14.04 -5.78
CA LYS A 279 13.94 15.20 -6.48
C LYS A 279 13.09 14.73 -7.65
N ARG A 280 11.98 15.43 -7.88
CA ARG A 280 11.13 15.20 -9.05
C ARG A 280 11.86 15.58 -10.34
N ASP A 281 11.63 14.83 -11.41
CA ASP A 281 12.12 15.17 -12.74
C ASP A 281 11.50 16.48 -13.24
N GLN A 282 12.30 17.30 -13.92
CA GLN A 282 11.87 18.62 -14.36
C GLN A 282 11.02 18.59 -15.63
N GLY A 283 11.19 17.57 -16.46
CA GLY A 283 10.43 17.41 -17.72
C GLY A 283 9.16 16.58 -17.53
N ASP A 284 9.25 15.53 -16.70
CA ASP A 284 8.17 14.55 -16.47
C ASP A 284 7.84 14.40 -14.97
N PRO A 285 7.41 15.48 -14.29
CA PRO A 285 7.20 15.46 -12.85
C PRO A 285 6.10 14.51 -12.37
N LEU A 286 5.14 14.15 -13.21
CA LEU A 286 4.12 13.16 -12.90
C LEU A 286 4.68 11.73 -12.82
N PHE A 287 5.80 11.46 -13.47
CA PHE A 287 6.45 10.16 -13.44
C PHE A 287 7.51 10.03 -12.34
N THR A 288 7.60 10.99 -11.45
CA THR A 288 8.55 11.01 -10.32
C THR A 288 7.92 11.62 -9.06
N ILE A 289 6.66 11.33 -8.80
CA ILE A 289 5.94 11.83 -7.62
C ILE A 289 6.62 11.29 -6.36
N ARG A 290 7.03 12.19 -5.46
CA ARG A 290 7.76 11.84 -4.25
C ARG A 290 6.88 11.22 -3.19
N ARG A 291 7.45 10.25 -2.47
CA ARG A 291 6.90 9.66 -1.25
C ARG A 291 7.98 9.64 -0.17
N ILE A 292 7.60 9.58 1.10
CA ILE A 292 8.52 9.27 2.19
C ILE A 292 8.16 7.92 2.80
N ILE A 293 9.18 7.11 3.12
CA ILE A 293 9.00 5.86 3.85
C ILE A 293 8.56 6.22 5.27
N ALA A 294 7.42 5.68 5.69
CA ALA A 294 6.98 5.74 7.08
C ALA A 294 7.76 4.70 7.89
N SER A 295 8.96 5.08 8.32
CA SER A 295 9.88 4.19 9.01
C SER A 295 9.26 3.57 10.27
N GLY A 296 9.50 2.29 10.50
CA GLY A 296 9.07 1.58 11.70
C GLY A 296 9.64 2.16 13.01
N TYR A 297 10.69 2.96 12.93
CA TYR A 297 11.23 3.69 14.08
C TYR A 297 10.46 4.97 14.42
N TRP A 298 9.52 5.41 13.59
CA TRP A 298 8.86 6.69 13.79
C TRP A 298 7.62 6.57 14.67
N SER A 299 7.65 7.34 15.76
CA SER A 299 6.44 7.63 16.52
C SER A 299 5.46 8.48 15.67
N ALA A 300 4.20 8.58 16.07
CA ALA A 300 3.22 9.46 15.44
C ALA A 300 3.70 10.93 15.39
N LYS A 301 4.36 11.42 16.45
CA LYS A 301 4.97 12.75 16.47
C LYS A 301 6.10 12.90 15.46
N THR A 302 6.97 11.89 15.37
CA THR A 302 8.08 11.89 14.41
C THR A 302 7.56 11.86 12.97
N LEU A 303 6.56 11.03 12.68
CA LEU A 303 5.90 11.01 11.36
C LEU A 303 5.36 12.40 10.99
N ARG A 304 4.60 13.03 11.89
CA ARG A 304 4.05 14.39 11.66
C ARG A 304 5.15 15.40 11.33
N ASN A 305 6.24 15.39 12.11
CA ASN A 305 7.36 16.31 11.87
C ASN A 305 8.00 16.07 10.50
N ASN A 306 8.23 14.81 10.14
CA ASN A 306 8.81 14.47 8.82
C ASN A 306 7.88 14.84 7.66
N MET A 307 6.56 14.69 7.82
CA MET A 307 5.60 15.15 6.81
C MET A 307 5.73 16.66 6.57
N VAL A 308 5.76 17.46 7.63
CA VAL A 308 5.86 18.94 7.53
C VAL A 308 7.22 19.40 6.98
N GLN A 309 8.29 18.64 7.26
CA GLN A 309 9.65 19.02 6.79
C GLN A 309 9.92 18.57 5.35
N SER A 310 9.24 17.53 4.88
CA SER A 310 9.51 16.92 3.57
C SER A 310 8.64 17.48 2.45
N PHE A 311 7.49 18.03 2.78
CA PHE A 311 6.48 18.53 1.84
C PHE A 311 6.05 19.95 2.20
#